data_adfbc29b97365e603e21235309430b00
#
_entry.id   adfbc29b97365e603e21235309430b00
#
_cell.length_a   1.000
_cell.length_b   1.000
_cell.length_c   1.000
_cell.angle_alpha   90.00
_cell.angle_beta   90.00
_cell.angle_gamma   90.00
#
_symmetry.space_group_name_H-M   'P 1'
#
loop_
_entity.id
_entity.type
_entity.pdbx_description
1 polymer ?
#
loop_
_entity_poly.entity_id
_entity_poly.type
_entity_poly.pdbx_seq_one_letter_code
_entity_poly.pdbx_strand_id
1 'polypeptide(L)'
;TVPKQSLLLIFTGFSFFGCNQTENFIDLNNNSKMDPYEDPNISAIERAKDIISHLTIEEKIAQMESGAPSIPKLGISKYNWMNEALHGIRGDHGETTTVFPQAIGLAASWNVDLASQQGVAISDEARGLANDRGNDRYLDFWSPVINIGRDPRWGRTQEGYGEDPVLVSEISKAFIKGLQGDHPKYYKVLSAPKHFVANNEEYRRHSGSSEVPMKILRDYYLPAFKSSIVDAGAQSIMTAYNALN
;
A
#
# COMPACT_ATOMS: atom_id res chain seq x y z
N THR A 1 38.26 -58.79 -0.73
CA THR A 1 38.68 -58.40 -2.11
C THR A 1 37.45 -58.18 -2.93
N VAL A 2 37.09 -56.91 -3.21
CA VAL A 2 36.00 -56.49 -4.07
C VAL A 2 36.57 -55.96 -5.38
N PRO A 3 36.13 -56.38 -6.55
CA PRO A 3 36.68 -55.94 -7.80
C PRO A 3 36.21 -54.51 -8.18
N LYS A 4 37.14 -53.71 -8.68
CA LYS A 4 36.89 -52.38 -9.28
C LYS A 4 36.14 -52.54 -10.59
N GLN A 5 34.93 -52.03 -10.68
CA GLN A 5 34.25 -51.79 -11.95
C GLN A 5 34.62 -50.39 -12.46
N SER A 6 35.17 -50.36 -13.65
CA SER A 6 35.50 -49.16 -14.39
C SER A 6 34.22 -48.51 -14.93
N LEU A 7 33.93 -47.29 -14.47
CA LEU A 7 32.81 -46.47 -15.01
C LEU A 7 33.27 -45.74 -16.26
N LEU A 8 32.74 -46.15 -17.39
CA LEU A 8 32.95 -45.48 -18.69
C LEU A 8 32.10 -44.22 -18.74
N LEU A 9 32.71 -43.03 -18.66
CA LEU A 9 32.03 -41.76 -18.85
C LEU A 9 31.80 -41.53 -20.36
N ILE A 10 30.56 -41.65 -20.77
CA ILE A 10 30.09 -41.18 -22.08
C ILE A 10 29.84 -39.67 -21.97
N PHE A 11 30.73 -38.88 -22.56
CA PHE A 11 30.51 -37.46 -22.82
C PHE A 11 29.50 -37.31 -23.97
N THR A 12 28.23 -37.17 -23.64
CA THR A 12 27.26 -36.60 -24.60
C THR A 12 27.43 -35.09 -24.62
N GLY A 13 27.76 -34.57 -25.77
CA GLY A 13 27.95 -33.13 -26.00
C GLY A 13 26.68 -32.37 -25.67
N PHE A 14 26.69 -31.63 -24.55
CA PHE A 14 25.74 -30.56 -24.31
C PHE A 14 26.13 -29.39 -25.21
N SER A 15 25.39 -29.18 -26.27
CA SER A 15 25.39 -27.91 -26.99
C SER A 15 24.99 -26.82 -25.99
N PHE A 16 25.95 -25.96 -25.66
CA PHE A 16 25.66 -24.70 -25.01
C PHE A 16 24.75 -23.90 -25.95
N PHE A 17 23.45 -24.02 -25.79
CA PHE A 17 22.56 -22.94 -26.20
C PHE A 17 23.00 -21.72 -25.41
N GLY A 18 23.49 -20.72 -26.12
CA GLY A 18 23.86 -19.44 -25.53
C GLY A 18 22.70 -18.94 -24.69
N CYS A 19 22.95 -18.76 -23.40
CA CYS A 19 22.06 -18.00 -22.54
C CYS A 19 22.07 -16.58 -23.13
N ASN A 20 21.11 -16.27 -23.99
CA ASN A 20 20.80 -14.89 -24.30
C ASN A 20 20.61 -14.21 -22.95
N GLN A 21 21.33 -13.12 -22.70
CA GLN A 21 21.10 -12.25 -21.57
C GLN A 21 19.61 -11.92 -21.60
N THR A 22 18.87 -12.52 -20.68
CA THR A 22 17.46 -12.20 -20.49
C THR A 22 17.39 -10.72 -20.22
N GLU A 23 16.71 -10.04 -21.10
CA GLU A 23 16.43 -8.61 -21.02
C GLU A 23 15.97 -8.27 -19.61
N ASN A 24 16.59 -7.25 -19.01
CA ASN A 24 16.38 -6.83 -17.61
C ASN A 24 15.03 -6.12 -17.41
N PHE A 25 14.01 -6.47 -18.18
CA PHE A 25 12.67 -5.89 -18.11
C PHE A 25 11.60 -6.97 -18.21
N ILE A 26 10.38 -6.61 -17.84
CA ILE A 26 9.20 -7.45 -18.01
C ILE A 26 8.45 -6.94 -19.22
N ASP A 27 8.42 -7.74 -20.30
CA ASP A 27 7.64 -7.48 -21.50
C ASP A 27 6.14 -7.73 -21.19
N LEU A 28 5.43 -6.66 -20.82
CA LEU A 28 4.05 -6.73 -20.37
C LEU A 28 3.10 -6.97 -21.53
N ASN A 29 3.36 -6.37 -22.69
CA ASN A 29 2.48 -6.42 -23.86
C ASN A 29 2.87 -7.52 -24.87
N ASN A 30 3.94 -8.30 -24.58
CA ASN A 30 4.46 -9.39 -25.38
C ASN A 30 4.87 -8.98 -26.82
N ASN A 31 5.44 -7.78 -26.97
CA ASN A 31 5.91 -7.28 -28.26
C ASN A 31 7.39 -7.55 -28.51
N SER A 32 8.11 -8.17 -27.57
CA SER A 32 9.55 -8.47 -27.58
C SER A 32 10.44 -7.23 -27.68
N LYS A 33 9.97 -6.07 -27.19
CA LYS A 33 10.71 -4.81 -27.11
C LYS A 33 10.50 -4.21 -25.74
N MET A 34 11.52 -3.56 -25.22
CA MET A 34 11.39 -2.77 -23.98
C MET A 34 10.77 -1.42 -24.33
N ASP A 35 9.48 -1.27 -24.05
CA ASP A 35 8.81 0.02 -24.16
C ASP A 35 9.19 0.93 -22.97
N PRO A 36 9.10 2.26 -23.08
CA PRO A 36 9.51 3.16 -22.00
C PRO A 36 8.82 2.88 -20.67
N TYR A 37 7.53 2.49 -20.67
CA TYR A 37 6.82 2.17 -19.43
C TYR A 37 7.29 0.86 -18.77
N GLU A 38 8.00 0.01 -19.49
CA GLU A 38 8.58 -1.25 -19.00
C GLU A 38 10.02 -1.10 -18.47
N ASP A 39 10.72 -0.02 -18.86
CA ASP A 39 12.11 0.21 -18.48
C ASP A 39 12.25 0.49 -16.97
N PRO A 40 12.88 -0.43 -16.19
CA PRO A 40 13.07 -0.24 -14.77
C PRO A 40 14.08 0.86 -14.41
N ASN A 41 14.82 1.39 -15.38
CA ASN A 41 15.88 2.38 -15.16
C ASN A 41 15.40 3.83 -15.25
N ILE A 42 14.23 4.07 -15.84
CA ILE A 42 13.63 5.41 -15.86
C ILE A 42 12.67 5.60 -14.69
N SER A 43 12.38 6.87 -14.34
CA SER A 43 11.55 7.20 -13.20
C SER A 43 10.11 6.70 -13.37
N ALA A 44 9.44 6.40 -12.23
CA ALA A 44 8.02 6.02 -12.25
C ALA A 44 7.13 7.09 -12.92
N ILE A 45 7.50 8.38 -12.81
CA ILE A 45 6.78 9.49 -13.44
C ILE A 45 6.92 9.43 -14.97
N GLU A 46 8.10 9.14 -15.48
CA GLU A 46 8.33 9.01 -16.93
C GLU A 46 7.61 7.79 -17.49
N ARG A 47 7.66 6.66 -16.78
CA ARG A 47 6.90 5.46 -17.12
C ARG A 47 5.39 5.73 -17.16
N ALA A 48 4.85 6.43 -16.15
CA ALA A 48 3.44 6.82 -16.11
C ALA A 48 3.06 7.77 -17.25
N LYS A 49 3.91 8.73 -17.61
CA LYS A 49 3.67 9.62 -18.75
C LYS A 49 3.61 8.85 -20.06
N ASP A 50 4.46 7.86 -20.23
CA ASP A 50 4.43 7.01 -21.41
C ASP A 50 3.13 6.21 -21.47
N ILE A 51 2.72 5.53 -20.39
CA ILE A 51 1.41 4.87 -20.31
C ILE A 51 0.28 5.83 -20.71
N ILE A 52 0.23 7.02 -20.09
CA ILE A 52 -0.80 8.04 -20.35
C ILE A 52 -0.84 8.46 -21.82
N SER A 53 0.29 8.51 -22.52
CA SER A 53 0.36 8.87 -23.92
C SER A 53 -0.38 7.90 -24.84
N HIS A 54 -0.50 6.64 -24.43
CA HIS A 54 -1.19 5.58 -25.17
C HIS A 54 -2.70 5.49 -24.87
N LEU A 55 -3.21 6.22 -23.86
CA LEU A 55 -4.60 6.11 -23.41
C LEU A 55 -5.51 7.14 -24.08
N THR A 56 -6.73 6.71 -24.42
CA THR A 56 -7.82 7.62 -24.76
C THR A 56 -8.29 8.40 -23.53
N ILE A 57 -9.12 9.41 -23.72
CA ILE A 57 -9.67 10.17 -22.58
C ILE A 57 -10.57 9.29 -21.70
N GLU A 58 -11.35 8.40 -22.29
CA GLU A 58 -12.22 7.45 -21.56
C GLU A 58 -11.39 6.46 -20.75
N GLU A 59 -10.32 5.93 -21.33
CA GLU A 59 -9.39 5.04 -20.61
C GLU A 59 -8.72 5.78 -19.43
N LYS A 60 -8.32 7.04 -19.61
CA LYS A 60 -7.75 7.87 -18.53
C LYS A 60 -8.76 8.09 -17.40
N ILE A 61 -10.00 8.41 -17.73
CA ILE A 61 -11.07 8.59 -16.73
C ILE A 61 -11.30 7.29 -15.95
N ALA A 62 -11.36 6.15 -16.65
CA ALA A 62 -11.57 4.86 -16.01
C ALA A 62 -10.45 4.48 -15.03
N GLN A 63 -9.21 4.93 -15.25
CA GLN A 63 -8.10 4.71 -14.30
C GLN A 63 -8.19 5.55 -13.01
N MET A 64 -9.12 6.51 -12.93
CA MET A 64 -9.28 7.36 -11.74
C MET A 64 -10.20 6.76 -10.67
N GLU A 65 -10.79 5.61 -10.91
CA GLU A 65 -11.63 4.89 -9.95
C GLU A 65 -10.81 3.92 -9.10
N SER A 66 -11.36 3.53 -7.92
CA SER A 66 -10.70 2.55 -7.02
C SER A 66 -10.53 1.17 -7.65
N GLY A 67 -11.37 0.81 -8.60
CA GLY A 67 -11.29 -0.39 -9.42
C GLY A 67 -10.73 -0.07 -10.80
N ALA A 68 -9.47 0.36 -10.91
CA ALA A 68 -8.82 0.67 -12.18
C ALA A 68 -8.84 -0.55 -13.13
N PRO A 69 -9.47 -0.45 -14.30
CA PRO A 69 -9.56 -1.57 -15.25
C PRO A 69 -8.19 -1.89 -15.84
N SER A 70 -8.05 -3.11 -16.39
CA SER A 70 -6.87 -3.48 -17.16
C SER A 70 -6.71 -2.62 -18.42
N ILE A 71 -5.48 -2.50 -18.89
CA ILE A 71 -5.13 -1.85 -20.16
C ILE A 71 -4.49 -2.94 -21.06
N PRO A 72 -5.33 -3.77 -21.74
CA PRO A 72 -4.83 -4.97 -22.45
C PRO A 72 -3.80 -4.66 -23.52
N LYS A 73 -3.92 -3.52 -24.22
CA LYS A 73 -2.96 -3.10 -25.26
C LYS A 73 -1.56 -2.81 -24.74
N LEU A 74 -1.43 -2.59 -23.43
CA LEU A 74 -0.13 -2.37 -22.75
C LEU A 74 0.22 -3.54 -21.82
N GLY A 75 -0.57 -4.61 -21.80
CA GLY A 75 -0.37 -5.74 -20.90
C GLY A 75 -0.53 -5.42 -19.41
N ILE A 76 -1.13 -4.28 -19.08
CA ILE A 76 -1.33 -3.83 -17.70
C ILE A 76 -2.59 -4.49 -17.14
N SER A 77 -2.46 -5.21 -16.04
CA SER A 77 -3.57 -5.85 -15.33
C SER A 77 -4.45 -4.83 -14.62
N LYS A 78 -5.69 -5.21 -14.33
CA LYS A 78 -6.57 -4.43 -13.45
C LYS A 78 -5.94 -4.29 -12.07
N TYR A 79 -6.20 -3.16 -11.40
CA TYR A 79 -5.78 -2.91 -10.04
C TYR A 79 -6.94 -2.43 -9.18
N ASN A 80 -7.03 -2.93 -7.95
CA ASN A 80 -8.02 -2.47 -6.99
C ASN A 80 -7.33 -2.11 -5.66
N TRP A 81 -7.32 -0.82 -5.33
CA TRP A 81 -6.70 -0.28 -4.13
C TRP A 81 -7.66 -0.16 -2.93
N MET A 82 -8.84 -0.79 -3.00
CA MET A 82 -9.86 -0.70 -1.95
C MET A 82 -9.76 -1.88 -0.99
N ASN A 83 -8.96 -1.76 0.05
CA ASN A 83 -8.95 -2.68 1.18
C ASN A 83 -8.61 -1.94 2.49
N GLU A 84 -8.77 -2.62 3.62
CA GLU A 84 -8.59 -2.07 4.96
C GLU A 84 -7.71 -2.97 5.80
N ALA A 85 -6.86 -2.36 6.65
CA ALA A 85 -6.00 -3.09 7.57
C ALA A 85 -5.77 -2.32 8.88
N LEU A 86 -6.83 -1.77 9.48
CA LEU A 86 -6.72 -0.97 10.71
C LEU A 86 -6.15 -1.76 11.89
N HIS A 87 -6.57 -3.00 12.02
CA HIS A 87 -6.11 -3.92 13.06
C HIS A 87 -6.06 -5.38 12.57
N GLY A 88 -5.61 -5.57 11.37
CA GLY A 88 -5.60 -6.80 10.59
C GLY A 88 -6.28 -6.60 9.25
N ILE A 89 -6.02 -7.47 8.30
CA ILE A 89 -6.58 -7.39 6.95
C ILE A 89 -8.08 -7.65 7.02
N ARG A 90 -8.86 -6.81 6.38
CA ARG A 90 -10.29 -7.05 6.21
C ARG A 90 -10.54 -8.20 5.24
N GLY A 91 -11.08 -9.29 5.77
CA GLY A 91 -11.45 -10.48 5.00
C GLY A 91 -12.87 -10.36 4.45
N ASP A 92 -13.04 -9.87 3.21
CA ASP A 92 -14.35 -9.63 2.62
C ASP A 92 -14.88 -10.82 1.80
N HIS A 93 -14.03 -11.81 1.54
CA HIS A 93 -14.33 -12.94 0.64
C HIS A 93 -14.14 -14.30 1.32
N GLY A 94 -14.30 -14.34 2.65
CA GLY A 94 -14.18 -15.58 3.43
C GLY A 94 -12.73 -15.94 3.78
N GLU A 95 -11.79 -15.01 3.64
CA GLU A 95 -10.43 -15.21 4.13
C GLU A 95 -10.43 -15.23 5.67
N THR A 96 -9.67 -16.15 6.24
CA THR A 96 -9.30 -16.10 7.66
C THR A 96 -8.03 -15.28 7.78
N THR A 97 -8.11 -14.18 8.51
CA THR A 97 -7.00 -13.24 8.71
C THR A 97 -6.73 -13.03 10.20
N THR A 98 -5.53 -12.62 10.52
CA THR A 98 -5.15 -12.28 11.90
C THR A 98 -5.84 -10.98 12.32
N VAL A 99 -6.53 -11.01 13.47
CA VAL A 99 -7.16 -9.84 14.07
C VAL A 99 -6.36 -9.39 15.28
N PHE A 100 -5.88 -8.16 15.22
CA PHE A 100 -5.18 -7.49 16.32
C PHE A 100 -6.15 -6.64 17.15
N PRO A 101 -5.75 -6.13 18.34
CA PRO A 101 -6.52 -5.13 19.04
C PRO A 101 -6.82 -3.90 18.18
N GLN A 102 -7.94 -3.24 18.44
CA GLN A 102 -8.30 -1.99 17.78
C GLN A 102 -7.18 -0.94 17.94
N ALA A 103 -7.09 -0.01 17.00
CA ALA A 103 -6.02 0.99 16.93
C ALA A 103 -5.87 1.79 18.24
N ILE A 104 -6.99 2.16 18.89
CA ILE A 104 -6.96 2.84 20.19
C ILE A 104 -6.31 1.97 21.28
N GLY A 105 -6.51 0.65 21.23
CA GLY A 105 -5.88 -0.30 22.16
C GLY A 105 -4.38 -0.42 21.93
N LEU A 106 -3.95 -0.45 20.66
CA LEU A 106 -2.53 -0.40 20.30
C LEU A 106 -1.88 0.88 20.81
N ALA A 107 -2.51 2.03 20.57
CA ALA A 107 -2.00 3.33 21.00
C ALA A 107 -1.92 3.47 22.52
N ALA A 108 -2.86 2.86 23.26
CA ALA A 108 -2.85 2.85 24.73
C ALA A 108 -1.63 2.10 25.32
N SER A 109 -0.93 1.29 24.53
CA SER A 109 0.33 0.68 24.94
C SER A 109 1.51 1.64 24.95
N TRP A 110 1.44 2.76 24.26
CA TRP A 110 2.52 3.73 24.02
C TRP A 110 3.78 3.08 23.40
N ASN A 111 3.62 1.94 22.79
CA ASN A 111 4.73 1.12 22.27
C ASN A 111 4.84 1.25 20.75
N VAL A 112 5.77 2.10 20.32
CA VAL A 112 6.07 2.36 18.91
C VAL A 112 6.59 1.11 18.19
N ASP A 113 7.42 0.30 18.86
CA ASP A 113 7.97 -0.92 18.30
C ASP A 113 6.87 -1.96 18.04
N LEU A 114 5.90 -2.07 18.96
CA LEU A 114 4.74 -2.95 18.77
C LEU A 114 3.89 -2.51 17.57
N ALA A 115 3.72 -1.21 17.35
CA ALA A 115 3.01 -0.69 16.19
C ALA A 115 3.73 -1.06 14.88
N SER A 116 5.05 -0.97 14.86
CA SER A 116 5.87 -1.41 13.72
C SER A 116 5.73 -2.91 13.47
N GLN A 117 5.84 -3.73 14.51
CA GLN A 117 5.70 -5.20 14.41
C GLN A 117 4.31 -5.62 13.92
N GLN A 118 3.26 -4.95 14.38
CA GLN A 118 1.90 -5.18 13.86
C GLN A 118 1.81 -4.85 12.37
N GLY A 119 2.38 -3.73 11.92
CA GLY A 119 2.44 -3.38 10.51
C GLY A 119 3.18 -4.43 9.67
N VAL A 120 4.32 -4.92 10.16
CA VAL A 120 5.08 -6.01 9.51
C VAL A 120 4.25 -7.27 9.39
N ALA A 121 3.62 -7.73 10.49
CA ALA A 121 2.80 -8.95 10.48
C ALA A 121 1.63 -8.86 9.50
N ILE A 122 0.93 -7.72 9.48
CA ILE A 122 -0.17 -7.45 8.53
C ILE A 122 0.34 -7.50 7.08
N SER A 123 1.47 -6.86 6.80
CA SER A 123 1.99 -6.81 5.43
C SER A 123 2.54 -8.16 4.94
N ASP A 124 3.07 -9.00 5.82
CA ASP A 124 3.49 -10.37 5.49
C ASP A 124 2.28 -11.24 5.15
N GLU A 125 1.22 -11.18 5.96
CA GLU A 125 -0.05 -11.87 5.70
C GLU A 125 -0.68 -11.38 4.39
N ALA A 126 -0.67 -10.07 4.14
CA ALA A 126 -1.17 -9.45 2.91
C ALA A 126 -0.47 -9.97 1.66
N ARG A 127 0.87 -10.06 1.71
CA ARG A 127 1.66 -10.64 0.61
C ARG A 127 1.37 -12.13 0.42
N GLY A 128 1.21 -12.87 1.50
CA GLY A 128 0.80 -14.28 1.43
C GLY A 128 -0.54 -14.43 0.71
N LEU A 129 -1.55 -13.66 1.09
CA LEU A 129 -2.87 -13.66 0.46
C LEU A 129 -2.84 -13.21 -1.01
N ALA A 130 -2.08 -12.17 -1.32
CA ALA A 130 -1.94 -11.69 -2.70
C ALA A 130 -1.31 -12.77 -3.60
N ASN A 131 -0.27 -13.44 -3.12
CA ASN A 131 0.40 -14.51 -3.86
C ASN A 131 -0.49 -15.75 -4.03
N ASP A 132 -1.18 -16.18 -2.96
CA ASP A 132 -2.07 -17.34 -2.98
C ASP A 132 -3.26 -17.15 -3.91
N ARG A 133 -3.83 -15.94 -3.92
CA ARG A 133 -5.03 -15.61 -4.71
C ARG A 133 -4.73 -15.05 -6.09
N GLY A 134 -3.47 -14.73 -6.40
CA GLY A 134 -3.13 -13.99 -7.62
C GLY A 134 -3.87 -12.65 -7.70
N ASN A 135 -4.05 -11.96 -6.57
CA ASN A 135 -4.91 -10.79 -6.46
C ASN A 135 -4.18 -9.66 -5.72
N ASP A 136 -4.00 -8.54 -6.39
CA ASP A 136 -3.33 -7.34 -5.89
C ASP A 136 -4.17 -6.51 -4.91
N ARG A 137 -5.44 -6.86 -4.69
CA ARG A 137 -6.35 -6.23 -3.70
C ARG A 137 -5.74 -6.13 -2.30
N TYR A 138 -4.81 -7.01 -1.94
CA TYR A 138 -4.13 -7.03 -0.65
C TYR A 138 -2.84 -6.22 -0.63
N LEU A 139 -2.60 -5.39 -1.64
CA LEU A 139 -1.35 -4.63 -1.77
C LEU A 139 -1.48 -3.14 -1.48
N ASP A 140 -2.71 -2.65 -1.25
CA ASP A 140 -2.99 -1.26 -0.89
C ASP A 140 -4.09 -1.22 0.19
N PHE A 141 -3.84 -0.45 1.26
CA PHE A 141 -4.74 -0.36 2.39
C PHE A 141 -5.07 1.08 2.74
N TRP A 142 -6.37 1.37 2.87
CA TRP A 142 -6.86 2.63 3.40
C TRP A 142 -6.69 2.68 4.92
N SER A 143 -5.46 2.64 5.35
CA SER A 143 -5.00 2.56 6.73
C SER A 143 -3.66 3.26 6.89
N PRO A 144 -3.39 3.80 8.09
CA PRO A 144 -4.21 3.87 9.30
C PRO A 144 -5.21 5.03 9.32
N VAL A 145 -6.13 5.02 10.28
CA VAL A 145 -6.94 6.20 10.63
C VAL A 145 -6.13 7.07 11.59
N ILE A 146 -5.77 8.26 11.14
CA ILE A 146 -4.96 9.23 11.91
C ILE A 146 -5.73 10.52 12.27
N ASN A 147 -7.06 10.44 12.19
CA ASN A 147 -7.93 11.48 12.72
C ASN A 147 -7.78 11.56 14.24
N ILE A 148 -7.63 12.78 14.75
CA ILE A 148 -7.47 13.01 16.18
C ILE A 148 -8.80 12.76 16.90
N GLY A 149 -8.79 11.91 17.90
CA GLY A 149 -9.95 11.53 18.70
C GLY A 149 -10.36 12.62 19.71
N ARG A 150 -10.66 13.82 19.24
CA ARG A 150 -10.91 15.01 20.06
C ARG A 150 -12.24 14.98 20.84
N ASP A 151 -13.20 14.18 20.41
CA ASP A 151 -14.52 14.09 21.03
C ASP A 151 -14.96 12.61 21.12
N PRO A 152 -15.26 12.09 22.31
CA PRO A 152 -15.64 10.69 22.51
C PRO A 152 -16.98 10.32 21.87
N ARG A 153 -17.79 11.30 21.47
CA ARG A 153 -19.06 11.07 20.77
C ARG A 153 -18.90 10.70 19.30
N TRP A 154 -17.69 10.92 18.72
CA TRP A 154 -17.44 10.48 17.36
C TRP A 154 -17.47 8.95 17.30
N GLY A 155 -18.33 8.40 16.42
CA GLY A 155 -18.61 6.96 16.34
C GLY A 155 -17.44 6.08 15.86
N ARG A 156 -16.30 6.69 15.42
CA ARG A 156 -15.12 6.00 14.92
C ARG A 156 -13.84 6.29 15.73
N THR A 157 -13.98 6.80 16.93
CA THR A 157 -12.84 7.13 17.80
C THR A 157 -11.92 5.92 18.04
N GLN A 158 -12.47 4.71 18.12
CA GLN A 158 -11.69 3.46 18.32
C GLN A 158 -10.79 3.09 17.15
N GLU A 159 -11.04 3.63 15.96
CA GLU A 159 -10.22 3.36 14.78
C GLU A 159 -8.92 4.17 14.76
N GLY A 160 -8.83 5.24 15.55
CA GLY A 160 -7.67 6.12 15.63
C GLY A 160 -6.75 5.80 16.81
N TYR A 161 -5.67 6.55 16.91
CA TYR A 161 -4.62 6.35 17.93
C TYR A 161 -4.73 7.29 19.12
N GLY A 162 -5.85 8.02 19.28
CA GLY A 162 -6.10 8.89 20.42
C GLY A 162 -6.24 10.37 20.07
N GLU A 163 -6.16 11.21 21.10
CA GLU A 163 -6.40 12.67 21.02
C GLU A 163 -5.12 13.51 20.93
N ASP A 164 -3.96 12.91 21.23
CA ASP A 164 -2.67 13.60 21.23
C ASP A 164 -2.00 13.53 19.86
N PRO A 165 -1.70 14.66 19.19
CA PRO A 165 -1.09 14.67 17.87
C PRO A 165 0.29 14.02 17.81
N VAL A 166 1.07 14.04 18.90
CA VAL A 166 2.41 13.44 18.95
C VAL A 166 2.28 11.93 19.02
N LEU A 167 1.43 11.40 19.91
CA LEU A 167 1.18 9.96 20.02
C LEU A 167 0.65 9.41 18.69
N VAL A 168 -0.34 10.06 18.09
CA VAL A 168 -0.89 9.66 16.79
C VAL A 168 0.20 9.66 15.72
N SER A 169 1.06 10.69 15.70
CA SER A 169 2.16 10.77 14.73
C SER A 169 3.17 9.64 14.88
N GLU A 170 3.63 9.35 16.10
CA GLU A 170 4.66 8.34 16.34
C GLU A 170 4.15 6.91 16.08
N ILE A 171 2.95 6.58 16.58
CA ILE A 171 2.34 5.26 16.34
C ILE A 171 2.03 5.04 14.86
N SER A 172 1.41 6.03 14.19
CA SER A 172 1.09 5.90 12.76
C SER A 172 2.33 5.80 11.89
N LYS A 173 3.36 6.58 12.17
CA LYS A 173 4.66 6.51 11.48
C LYS A 173 5.27 5.11 11.55
N ALA A 174 5.30 4.51 12.74
CA ALA A 174 5.84 3.17 12.94
C ALA A 174 5.00 2.10 12.23
N PHE A 175 3.67 2.19 12.34
CA PHE A 175 2.75 1.28 11.67
C PHE A 175 2.90 1.33 10.15
N ILE A 176 2.96 2.54 9.56
CA ILE A 176 3.13 2.74 8.11
C ILE A 176 4.46 2.15 7.63
N LYS A 177 5.56 2.41 8.36
CA LYS A 177 6.86 1.84 8.01
C LYS A 177 6.84 0.31 8.06
N GLY A 178 6.20 -0.28 9.07
CA GLY A 178 6.00 -1.71 9.16
C GLY A 178 5.20 -2.29 8.00
N LEU A 179 4.10 -1.62 7.61
CA LEU A 179 3.30 -2.01 6.45
C LEU A 179 4.09 -1.97 5.15
N GLN A 180 4.78 -0.86 4.88
CA GLN A 180 5.46 -0.64 3.61
C GLN A 180 6.78 -1.40 3.48
N GLY A 181 7.39 -1.80 4.62
CA GLY A 181 8.69 -2.46 4.65
C GLY A 181 9.84 -1.51 4.34
N ASP A 182 11.03 -2.06 4.26
CA ASP A 182 12.32 -1.34 4.15
C ASP A 182 13.11 -1.65 2.87
N HIS A 183 12.50 -2.38 1.91
CA HIS A 183 13.19 -2.72 0.68
C HIS A 183 13.46 -1.45 -0.16
N PRO A 184 14.68 -1.26 -0.70
CA PRO A 184 15.09 0.00 -1.34
C PRO A 184 14.32 0.33 -2.62
N LYS A 185 13.66 -0.64 -3.24
CA LYS A 185 12.97 -0.47 -4.53
C LYS A 185 11.48 -0.79 -4.47
N TYR A 186 11.04 -1.69 -3.61
CA TYR A 186 9.67 -2.22 -3.62
C TYR A 186 9.02 -2.07 -2.25
N TYR A 187 7.78 -1.65 -2.25
CA TYR A 187 6.93 -1.70 -1.06
C TYR A 187 6.35 -3.10 -0.86
N LYS A 188 6.21 -3.53 0.39
CA LYS A 188 5.46 -4.76 0.71
C LYS A 188 3.99 -4.56 0.39
N VAL A 189 3.40 -3.52 0.96
CA VAL A 189 2.07 -3.01 0.63
C VAL A 189 2.10 -1.48 0.68
N LEU A 190 1.11 -0.83 0.12
CA LEU A 190 0.95 0.61 0.22
C LEU A 190 0.04 0.98 1.38
N SER A 191 0.31 2.13 1.99
CA SER A 191 -0.48 2.71 3.08
C SER A 191 -1.10 4.02 2.63
N ALA A 192 -2.41 4.16 2.84
CA ALA A 192 -3.16 5.39 2.61
C ALA A 192 -3.75 5.90 3.93
N PRO A 193 -3.00 6.69 4.72
CA PRO A 193 -3.52 7.29 5.94
C PRO A 193 -4.74 8.14 5.65
N LYS A 194 -5.71 8.13 6.58
CA LYS A 194 -7.02 8.74 6.40
C LYS A 194 -7.57 9.36 7.69
N HIS A 195 -8.59 10.20 7.61
CA HIS A 195 -9.22 10.81 6.43
C HIS A 195 -8.78 12.27 6.38
N PHE A 196 -8.16 12.72 5.32
CA PHE A 196 -7.61 14.06 5.18
C PHE A 196 -8.70 15.06 4.77
N VAL A 197 -9.16 15.98 5.64
CA VAL A 197 -8.72 16.26 7.00
C VAL A 197 -9.93 16.66 7.88
N ALA A 198 -9.72 16.61 9.22
CA ALA A 198 -10.70 17.03 10.22
C ALA A 198 -12.08 16.29 10.15
N ASN A 199 -12.08 15.02 9.74
CA ASN A 199 -13.26 14.15 9.75
C ASN A 199 -13.45 13.57 11.16
N ASN A 200 -14.34 14.15 11.94
CA ASN A 200 -14.67 13.72 13.31
C ASN A 200 -16.18 13.73 13.59
N GLU A 201 -16.99 13.64 12.57
CA GLU A 201 -18.45 13.53 12.66
C GLU A 201 -18.95 12.56 11.58
N GLU A 202 -19.77 11.56 11.97
CA GLU A 202 -20.32 10.58 11.02
C GLU A 202 -21.72 10.97 10.53
N TYR A 203 -22.52 11.65 11.36
CA TYR A 203 -23.91 11.95 11.03
C TYR A 203 -24.06 12.75 9.73
N ARG A 204 -23.17 13.74 9.51
CA ARG A 204 -23.17 14.59 8.30
C ARG A 204 -21.88 14.49 7.49
N ARG A 205 -21.21 13.35 7.53
CA ARG A 205 -19.87 13.22 6.91
C ARG A 205 -19.83 13.51 5.40
N HIS A 206 -20.95 13.39 4.69
CA HIS A 206 -21.05 13.67 3.25
C HIS A 206 -21.56 15.08 2.93
N SER A 207 -22.02 15.86 3.91
CA SER A 207 -22.64 17.17 3.70
C SER A 207 -22.21 18.23 4.71
N GLY A 208 -21.50 17.82 5.76
CA GLY A 208 -21.01 18.74 6.78
C GLY A 208 -19.73 19.45 6.36
N SER A 209 -19.51 20.65 6.93
CA SER A 209 -18.23 21.35 6.89
C SER A 209 -17.56 21.29 8.27
N SER A 210 -16.26 21.07 8.27
CA SER A 210 -15.43 21.20 9.47
C SER A 210 -14.82 22.60 9.49
N GLU A 211 -15.44 23.48 10.29
CA GLU A 211 -14.97 24.87 10.48
C GLU A 211 -13.79 24.87 11.44
N VAL A 212 -12.57 24.99 10.91
CA VAL A 212 -11.34 24.88 11.68
C VAL A 212 -10.45 26.11 11.44
N PRO A 213 -10.13 26.91 12.46
CA PRO A 213 -9.18 27.98 12.33
C PRO A 213 -7.83 27.48 11.80
N MET A 214 -7.22 28.21 10.87
CA MET A 214 -5.94 27.81 10.23
C MET A 214 -4.84 27.46 11.21
N LYS A 215 -4.77 28.16 12.36
CA LYS A 215 -3.80 27.82 13.42
C LYS A 215 -4.06 26.42 13.98
N ILE A 216 -5.30 26.10 14.31
CA ILE A 216 -5.68 24.79 14.86
C ILE A 216 -5.46 23.70 13.80
N LEU A 217 -5.79 23.98 12.54
CA LEU A 217 -5.54 23.03 11.45
C LEU A 217 -4.03 22.66 11.41
N ARG A 218 -3.14 23.64 11.45
CA ARG A 218 -1.69 23.44 11.37
C ARG A 218 -1.09 22.81 12.62
N ASP A 219 -1.54 23.23 13.79
CA ASP A 219 -0.93 22.83 15.06
C ASP A 219 -1.48 21.49 15.59
N TYR A 220 -2.69 21.10 15.18
CA TYR A 220 -3.40 19.98 15.77
C TYR A 220 -3.76 18.89 14.75
N TYR A 221 -4.36 19.24 13.60
CA TYR A 221 -4.83 18.24 12.66
C TYR A 221 -3.77 17.77 11.64
N LEU A 222 -2.90 18.67 11.19
CA LEU A 222 -1.91 18.34 10.15
C LEU A 222 -0.66 17.60 10.63
N PRO A 223 -0.20 17.66 11.89
CA PRO A 223 1.04 17.01 12.31
C PRO A 223 1.07 15.50 12.01
N ALA A 224 -0.01 14.77 12.29
CA ALA A 224 -0.09 13.34 12.02
C ALA A 224 -0.01 13.00 10.52
N PHE A 225 -0.65 13.82 9.67
CA PHE A 225 -0.55 13.66 8.21
C PHE A 225 0.86 13.98 7.70
N LYS A 226 1.48 15.06 8.21
CA LYS A 226 2.87 15.37 7.87
C LYS A 226 3.80 14.21 8.24
N SER A 227 3.69 13.71 9.46
CA SER A 227 4.50 12.57 9.94
C SER A 227 4.28 11.33 9.08
N SER A 228 3.04 11.02 8.73
CA SER A 228 2.72 9.86 7.90
C SER A 228 3.25 9.96 6.47
N ILE A 229 3.16 11.13 5.86
CA ILE A 229 3.55 11.33 4.44
C ILE A 229 5.04 11.61 4.33
N VAL A 230 5.56 12.56 5.13
CA VAL A 230 6.95 13.04 4.99
C VAL A 230 7.93 12.12 5.73
N ASP A 231 7.62 11.75 6.98
CA ASP A 231 8.57 11.03 7.84
C ASP A 231 8.44 9.50 7.70
N ALA A 232 7.24 9.00 7.41
CA ALA A 232 6.99 7.57 7.14
C ALA A 232 6.99 7.21 5.66
N GLY A 233 6.84 8.17 4.75
CA GLY A 233 6.84 7.95 3.32
C GLY A 233 5.59 7.25 2.80
N ALA A 234 4.41 7.51 3.41
CA ALA A 234 3.15 6.98 2.88
C ALA A 234 2.95 7.44 1.42
N GLN A 235 2.61 6.49 0.54
CA GLN A 235 2.57 6.73 -0.90
C GLN A 235 1.21 7.22 -1.40
N SER A 236 0.19 7.11 -0.59
CA SER A 236 -1.16 7.58 -0.90
C SER A 236 -1.81 8.22 0.33
N ILE A 237 -2.95 8.85 0.13
CA ILE A 237 -3.74 9.46 1.19
C ILE A 237 -5.22 9.39 0.80
N MET A 238 -6.08 9.09 1.75
CA MET A 238 -7.52 9.17 1.52
C MET A 238 -8.05 10.50 2.05
N THR A 239 -8.67 11.29 1.17
CA THR A 239 -9.36 12.52 1.55
C THR A 239 -10.61 12.23 2.36
N ALA A 240 -11.00 13.15 3.22
CA ALA A 240 -12.27 13.11 3.93
C ALA A 240 -13.44 13.45 3.01
N TYR A 241 -14.64 13.04 3.40
CA TYR A 241 -15.85 13.40 2.66
C TYR A 241 -16.39 14.79 3.01
N ASN A 242 -16.10 15.27 4.24
CA ASN A 242 -16.55 16.58 4.70
C ASN A 242 -15.85 17.73 3.96
N ALA A 243 -16.53 18.84 3.82
CA ALA A 243 -15.90 20.10 3.44
C ALA A 243 -15.00 20.62 4.59
N LEU A 244 -14.07 21.50 4.25
CA LEU A 244 -13.20 22.20 5.19
C LEU A 244 -13.30 23.70 4.93
N ASN A 245 -13.80 24.46 5.92
CA ASN A 245 -13.98 25.92 5.95
C ASN A 245 -14.83 26.49 4.80
#